data_a10e503c1d0b362475b5b5b4b074eaff
#
_entry.id   a10e503c1d0b362475b5b5b4b074eaff
#
_cell.length_a   1.000
_cell.length_b   1.000
_cell.length_c   1.000
_cell.angle_alpha   90.00
_cell.angle_beta   90.00
_cell.angle_gamma   90.00
#
_symmetry.space_group_name_H-M   'P 1'
#
loop_
_entity.id
_entity.type
_entity.pdbx_description
1 polymer ?
#
loop_
_entity_poly.entity_id
_entity_poly.type
_entity_poly.pdbx_seq_one_letter_code
_entity_poly.pdbx_strand_id
1 'polypeptide(L)'
;IPHGPVNFPTTVTQLLEGFRHYIDYHDWACVAFLPMMDWDAGQAVREVFGLGIVPLTGSTVYGIAVFVIAMLALTHVTGVPLRRFADALRPHRAAVLLGLAMFVPLFLTGMDWIRWWVTIGFNLGLVFALYALRQPEIDGPVTARTRKVFAIGAILLGVLPVGIIPAFGIPVYEM
;
A
#
# COMPACT_ATOMS: atom_id res chain seq x y z
N ILE A 1 21.61 21.79 -36.36
CA ILE A 1 20.47 21.23 -35.62
C ILE A 1 19.36 22.25 -35.74
N PRO A 2 18.25 21.95 -36.45
CA PRO A 2 17.13 22.90 -36.56
C PRO A 2 16.44 23.01 -35.21
N HIS A 3 16.55 24.18 -34.59
CA HIS A 3 15.75 24.54 -33.41
C HIS A 3 14.34 24.96 -33.90
N GLY A 4 13.51 23.97 -34.26
CA GLY A 4 12.07 24.21 -34.34
C GLY A 4 11.46 24.41 -32.95
N PRO A 5 10.29 25.03 -32.82
CA PRO A 5 9.61 25.14 -31.55
C PRO A 5 9.46 23.74 -30.94
N VAL A 6 9.99 23.56 -29.73
CA VAL A 6 9.83 22.29 -28.99
C VAL A 6 8.37 22.21 -28.57
N ASN A 7 7.58 21.48 -29.34
CA ASN A 7 6.23 21.13 -28.89
C ASN A 7 6.38 20.10 -27.77
N PHE A 8 6.13 20.54 -26.54
CA PHE A 8 6.03 19.60 -25.44
C PHE A 8 4.82 18.70 -25.67
N PRO A 9 4.97 17.38 -25.45
CA PRO A 9 3.84 16.47 -25.52
C PRO A 9 2.76 16.90 -24.53
N THR A 10 1.54 17.06 -25.02
CA THR A 10 0.40 17.47 -24.20
C THR A 10 -0.33 16.30 -23.58
N THR A 11 -0.05 15.09 -24.07
CA THR A 11 -0.63 13.85 -23.57
C THR A 11 0.45 12.77 -23.40
N VAL A 12 0.21 11.81 -22.50
CA VAL A 12 1.11 10.66 -22.32
C VAL A 12 1.25 9.85 -23.62
N THR A 13 0.20 9.76 -24.41
CA THR A 13 0.22 9.09 -25.73
C THR A 13 1.25 9.72 -26.65
N GLN A 14 1.31 11.06 -26.73
CA GLN A 14 2.32 11.77 -27.52
C GLN A 14 3.73 11.57 -26.97
N LEU A 15 3.86 11.50 -25.65
CA LEU A 15 5.15 11.22 -25.00
C LEU A 15 5.61 9.80 -25.33
N LEU A 16 4.69 8.82 -25.30
CA LEU A 16 4.95 7.43 -25.64
C LEU A 16 5.40 7.26 -27.10
N GLU A 17 4.77 7.99 -28.04
CA GLU A 17 5.18 7.97 -29.43
C GLU A 17 6.63 8.46 -29.61
N GLY A 18 7.02 9.50 -28.84
CA GLY A 18 8.41 10.00 -28.84
C GLY A 18 9.42 9.00 -28.30
N PHE A 19 9.02 8.15 -27.36
CA PHE A 19 9.87 7.11 -26.74
C PHE A 19 9.66 5.71 -27.29
N ARG A 20 8.86 5.55 -28.35
CA ARG A 20 8.47 4.25 -28.92
C ARG A 20 9.63 3.28 -29.18
N HIS A 21 10.82 3.80 -29.51
CA HIS A 21 12.02 2.98 -29.75
C HIS A 21 12.67 2.45 -28.46
N TYR A 22 12.34 3.02 -27.30
CA TYR A 22 12.93 2.70 -26.00
C TYR A 22 11.99 1.93 -25.11
N ILE A 23 10.71 1.82 -25.47
CA ILE A 23 9.69 1.15 -24.68
C ILE A 23 9.61 -0.29 -25.17
N ASP A 24 9.92 -1.22 -24.26
CA ASP A 24 9.59 -2.62 -24.48
C ASP A 24 8.07 -2.80 -24.32
N TYR A 25 7.39 -3.01 -25.44
CA TYR A 25 5.94 -3.26 -25.44
C TYR A 25 5.56 -4.57 -24.73
N HIS A 26 6.52 -5.40 -24.39
CA HIS A 26 6.33 -6.57 -23.54
C HIS A 26 6.39 -6.21 -22.06
N ASP A 27 6.85 -5.00 -21.71
CA ASP A 27 6.81 -4.52 -20.31
C ASP A 27 5.37 -4.13 -19.96
N TRP A 28 4.76 -5.01 -19.19
CA TRP A 28 3.42 -4.83 -18.66
C TRP A 28 3.25 -3.49 -17.92
N ALA A 29 4.26 -3.02 -17.21
CA ALA A 29 4.22 -1.75 -16.49
C ALA A 29 4.05 -0.58 -17.48
N CYS A 30 4.80 -0.56 -18.59
CA CYS A 30 4.68 0.48 -19.59
C CYS A 30 3.31 0.46 -20.27
N VAL A 31 2.82 -0.72 -20.65
CA VAL A 31 1.54 -0.85 -21.36
C VAL A 31 0.34 -0.54 -20.45
N ALA A 32 0.38 -0.95 -19.18
CA ALA A 32 -0.75 -0.81 -18.28
C ALA A 32 -0.77 0.55 -17.54
N PHE A 33 0.39 1.06 -17.10
CA PHE A 33 0.43 2.23 -16.23
C PHE A 33 0.55 3.56 -16.96
N LEU A 34 1.25 3.61 -18.08
CA LEU A 34 1.44 4.87 -18.79
C LEU A 34 0.13 5.51 -19.26
N PRO A 35 -0.85 4.77 -19.80
CA PRO A 35 -2.15 5.35 -20.14
C PRO A 35 -2.89 5.94 -18.93
N MET A 36 -2.65 5.42 -17.72
CA MET A 36 -3.29 5.92 -16.51
C MET A 36 -2.80 7.32 -16.11
N MET A 37 -1.65 7.75 -16.61
CA MET A 37 -1.11 9.09 -16.34
C MET A 37 -1.91 10.21 -17.04
N ASP A 38 -2.71 9.88 -18.07
CA ASP A 38 -3.59 10.83 -18.74
C ASP A 38 -4.96 10.97 -18.05
N TRP A 39 -5.22 10.16 -17.04
CA TRP A 39 -6.51 10.19 -16.37
C TRP A 39 -6.69 11.45 -15.54
N ASP A 40 -7.82 12.11 -15.71
CA ASP A 40 -8.29 13.07 -14.71
C ASP A 40 -8.79 12.35 -13.45
N ALA A 41 -8.95 13.08 -12.36
CA ALA A 41 -9.39 12.51 -11.08
C ALA A 41 -10.75 11.80 -11.19
N GLY A 42 -11.67 12.33 -12.01
CA GLY A 42 -12.97 11.71 -12.22
C GLY A 42 -12.89 10.40 -13.00
N GLN A 43 -12.01 10.34 -13.99
CA GLN A 43 -11.74 9.11 -14.73
C GLN A 43 -11.07 8.07 -13.82
N ALA A 44 -10.04 8.46 -13.06
CA ALA A 44 -9.38 7.57 -12.13
C ALA A 44 -10.37 6.94 -11.13
N VAL A 45 -11.28 7.73 -10.56
CA VAL A 45 -12.33 7.23 -9.68
C VAL A 45 -13.24 6.22 -10.40
N ARG A 46 -13.70 6.53 -11.62
CA ARG A 46 -14.56 5.62 -12.38
C ARG A 46 -13.87 4.29 -12.66
N GLU A 47 -12.59 4.31 -13.05
CA GLU A 47 -11.82 3.11 -13.35
C GLU A 47 -11.59 2.25 -12.10
N VAL A 48 -11.24 2.88 -10.95
CA VAL A 48 -11.08 2.15 -9.68
C VAL A 48 -12.38 1.44 -9.29
N PHE A 49 -13.51 2.13 -9.31
CA PHE A 49 -14.79 1.52 -8.97
C PHE A 49 -15.32 0.58 -10.07
N GLY A 50 -14.87 0.77 -11.32
CA GLY A 50 -15.11 -0.14 -12.44
C GLY A 50 -14.51 -1.53 -12.27
N LEU A 51 -13.48 -1.70 -11.42
CA LEU A 51 -12.94 -3.00 -11.04
C LEU A 51 -14.00 -3.91 -10.39
N GLY A 52 -15.03 -3.32 -9.83
CA GLY A 52 -16.11 -4.03 -9.17
C GLY A 52 -15.86 -4.28 -7.68
N ILE A 53 -16.94 -4.65 -6.98
CA ILE A 53 -16.92 -4.76 -5.52
C ILE A 53 -16.04 -5.91 -5.01
N VAL A 54 -15.93 -7.01 -5.76
CA VAL A 54 -15.21 -8.22 -5.31
C VAL A 54 -13.70 -7.97 -5.20
N PRO A 55 -12.99 -7.44 -6.22
CA PRO A 55 -11.57 -7.11 -6.10
C PRO A 55 -11.28 -6.07 -5.02
N LEU A 56 -12.11 -5.02 -4.91
CA LEU A 56 -11.91 -3.96 -3.93
C LEU A 56 -12.10 -4.48 -2.50
N THR A 57 -13.16 -5.28 -2.27
CA THR A 57 -13.41 -5.89 -0.96
C THR A 57 -12.33 -6.91 -0.62
N GLY A 58 -11.92 -7.75 -1.57
CA GLY A 58 -10.86 -8.73 -1.40
C GLY A 58 -9.54 -8.08 -1.01
N SER A 59 -9.15 -7.02 -1.71
CA SER A 59 -7.94 -6.22 -1.40
C SER A 59 -8.00 -5.60 0.00
N THR A 60 -9.16 -5.09 0.39
CA THR A 60 -9.39 -4.50 1.71
C THR A 60 -9.30 -5.54 2.82
N VAL A 61 -10.01 -6.66 2.67
CA VAL A 61 -9.98 -7.75 3.67
C VAL A 61 -8.57 -8.31 3.83
N TYR A 62 -7.87 -8.53 2.71
CA TYR A 62 -6.49 -9.00 2.74
C TYR A 62 -5.57 -7.99 3.44
N GLY A 63 -5.62 -6.71 3.06
CA GLY A 63 -4.77 -5.67 3.63
C GLY A 63 -5.02 -5.49 5.14
N ILE A 64 -6.29 -5.51 5.58
CA ILE A 64 -6.64 -5.46 7.00
C ILE A 64 -6.13 -6.72 7.72
N ALA A 65 -6.25 -7.91 7.13
CA ALA A 65 -5.75 -9.14 7.74
C ALA A 65 -4.22 -9.08 7.95
N VAL A 66 -3.47 -8.64 6.94
CA VAL A 66 -2.00 -8.43 7.04
C VAL A 66 -1.68 -7.43 8.15
N PHE A 67 -2.40 -6.31 8.21
CA PHE A 67 -2.23 -5.31 9.26
C PHE A 67 -2.48 -5.89 10.65
N VAL A 68 -3.58 -6.60 10.85
CA VAL A 68 -3.93 -7.22 12.14
C VAL A 68 -2.86 -8.23 12.57
N ILE A 69 -2.41 -9.10 11.66
CA ILE A 69 -1.35 -10.08 11.93
C ILE A 69 -0.07 -9.37 12.36
N ALA A 70 0.34 -8.32 11.63
CA ALA A 70 1.54 -7.54 11.95
C ALA A 70 1.43 -6.87 13.33
N MET A 71 0.30 -6.24 13.66
CA MET A 71 0.09 -5.60 14.95
C MET A 71 0.04 -6.62 16.10
N LEU A 72 -0.59 -7.77 15.91
CA LEU A 72 -0.59 -8.85 16.91
C LEU A 72 0.83 -9.41 17.14
N ALA A 73 1.61 -9.59 16.07
CA ALA A 73 3.00 -10.01 16.19
C ALA A 73 3.83 -8.97 16.96
N LEU A 74 3.70 -7.68 16.64
CA LEU A 74 4.40 -6.59 17.32
C LEU A 74 4.02 -6.52 18.81
N THR A 75 2.73 -6.58 19.15
CA THR A 75 2.29 -6.57 20.56
C THR A 75 2.84 -7.77 21.32
N HIS A 76 2.88 -8.94 20.68
CA HIS A 76 3.40 -10.14 21.32
C HIS A 76 4.92 -10.09 21.52
N VAL A 77 5.66 -9.56 20.54
CA VAL A 77 7.13 -9.44 20.58
C VAL A 77 7.56 -8.38 21.62
N THR A 78 6.88 -7.25 21.66
CA THR A 78 7.23 -6.15 22.58
C THR A 78 6.68 -6.34 23.99
N GLY A 79 5.70 -7.22 24.17
CA GLY A 79 4.97 -7.35 25.44
C GLY A 79 4.02 -6.17 25.74
N VAL A 80 3.98 -5.15 24.88
CA VAL A 80 3.16 -3.95 25.09
C VAL A 80 1.75 -4.18 24.55
N PRO A 81 0.69 -4.04 25.39
CA PRO A 81 -0.68 -4.27 24.94
C PRO A 81 -1.14 -3.18 23.96
N LEU A 82 -1.80 -3.59 22.88
CA LEU A 82 -2.36 -2.67 21.88
C LEU A 82 -3.32 -1.65 22.48
N ARG A 83 -4.08 -2.04 23.53
CA ARG A 83 -4.98 -1.13 24.25
C ARG A 83 -4.24 0.06 24.84
N ARG A 84 -3.07 -0.15 25.47
CA ARG A 84 -2.26 0.94 26.02
C ARG A 84 -1.79 1.92 24.94
N PHE A 85 -1.40 1.38 23.79
CA PHE A 85 -1.05 2.20 22.65
C PHE A 85 -2.25 3.00 22.11
N ALA A 86 -3.41 2.38 21.98
CA ALA A 86 -4.64 3.05 21.56
C ALA A 86 -5.02 4.17 22.56
N ASP A 87 -4.87 3.94 23.86
CA ASP A 87 -5.12 4.96 24.89
C ASP A 87 -4.13 6.13 24.80
N ALA A 88 -2.85 5.84 24.47
CA ALA A 88 -1.84 6.88 24.24
C ALA A 88 -2.12 7.72 22.97
N LEU A 89 -2.79 7.16 21.97
CA LEU A 89 -3.20 7.89 20.77
C LEU A 89 -4.45 8.76 20.96
N ARG A 90 -5.26 8.53 22.00
CA ARG A 90 -6.51 9.29 22.24
C ARG A 90 -6.34 10.81 22.24
N PRO A 91 -5.32 11.41 22.91
CA PRO A 91 -5.10 12.84 22.85
C PRO A 91 -4.79 13.37 21.44
N HIS A 92 -4.25 12.49 20.59
CA HIS A 92 -3.79 12.82 19.22
C HIS A 92 -4.76 12.32 18.15
N ARG A 93 -5.98 11.92 18.50
CA ARG A 93 -6.96 11.33 17.58
C ARG A 93 -7.21 12.16 16.31
N ALA A 94 -7.23 13.48 16.44
CA ALA A 94 -7.43 14.36 15.29
C ALA A 94 -6.26 14.24 14.28
N ALA A 95 -5.02 14.21 14.76
CA ALA A 95 -3.85 14.03 13.91
C ALA A 95 -3.82 12.63 13.28
N VAL A 96 -4.20 11.59 14.03
CA VAL A 96 -4.31 10.22 13.50
C VAL A 96 -5.38 10.15 12.41
N LEU A 97 -6.57 10.71 12.66
CA LEU A 97 -7.65 10.74 11.67
C LEU A 97 -7.26 11.55 10.43
N LEU A 98 -6.59 12.69 10.62
CA LEU A 98 -6.08 13.47 9.48
C LEU A 98 -5.08 12.67 8.66
N GLY A 99 -4.11 12.00 9.32
CA GLY A 99 -3.15 11.13 8.64
C GLY A 99 -3.81 9.99 7.86
N LEU A 100 -4.85 9.36 8.41
CA LEU A 100 -5.62 8.34 7.71
C LEU A 100 -6.44 8.94 6.56
N ALA A 101 -7.02 10.13 6.75
CA ALA A 101 -7.78 10.82 5.71
C ALA A 101 -6.94 11.17 4.48
N MET A 102 -5.62 11.37 4.65
CA MET A 102 -4.70 11.60 3.53
C MET A 102 -4.58 10.40 2.58
N PHE A 103 -4.95 9.19 3.03
CA PHE A 103 -5.01 8.02 2.16
C PHE A 103 -6.29 7.93 1.34
N VAL A 104 -7.35 8.68 1.69
CA VAL A 104 -8.64 8.62 0.97
C VAL A 104 -8.48 8.91 -0.53
N PRO A 105 -7.77 9.97 -0.97
CA PRO A 105 -7.55 10.20 -2.39
C PRO A 105 -6.86 9.01 -3.08
N LEU A 106 -5.90 8.36 -2.42
CA LEU A 106 -5.18 7.21 -2.97
C LEU A 106 -6.11 6.01 -3.18
N PHE A 107 -7.03 5.73 -2.23
CA PHE A 107 -8.03 4.68 -2.38
C PHE A 107 -9.07 5.02 -3.45
N LEU A 108 -9.37 6.30 -3.66
CA LEU A 108 -10.34 6.73 -4.67
C LEU A 108 -9.78 6.70 -6.09
N THR A 109 -8.47 6.96 -6.26
CA THR A 109 -7.86 7.14 -7.58
C THR A 109 -6.83 6.09 -7.93
N GLY A 110 -6.42 5.26 -6.96
CA GLY A 110 -5.39 4.24 -7.14
C GLY A 110 -5.94 2.82 -7.07
N MET A 111 -5.54 1.97 -7.99
CA MET A 111 -6.01 0.58 -8.07
C MET A 111 -5.34 -0.35 -7.05
N ASP A 112 -4.24 0.04 -6.45
CA ASP A 112 -3.42 -0.82 -5.60
C ASP A 112 -3.77 -0.68 -4.12
N TRP A 113 -5.00 -1.02 -3.78
CA TRP A 113 -5.52 -0.92 -2.42
C TRP A 113 -4.74 -1.74 -1.40
N ILE A 114 -4.17 -2.88 -1.81
CA ILE A 114 -3.35 -3.71 -0.92
C ILE A 114 -2.12 -2.93 -0.46
N ARG A 115 -1.42 -2.26 -1.39
CA ARG A 115 -0.23 -1.47 -1.07
C ARG A 115 -0.56 -0.31 -0.14
N TRP A 116 -1.72 0.33 -0.31
CA TRP A 116 -2.15 1.40 0.59
C TRP A 116 -2.43 0.89 2.00
N TRP A 117 -3.11 -0.26 2.13
CA TRP A 117 -3.31 -0.90 3.43
C TRP A 117 -1.99 -1.31 4.09
N VAL A 118 -1.06 -1.89 3.33
CA VAL A 118 0.28 -2.24 3.82
C VAL A 118 1.04 -0.99 4.28
N THR A 119 0.96 0.11 3.52
CA THR A 119 1.60 1.39 3.87
C THR A 119 1.01 1.97 5.17
N ILE A 120 -0.30 1.96 5.33
CA ILE A 120 -0.97 2.36 6.60
C ILE A 120 -0.48 1.46 7.73
N GLY A 121 -0.48 0.15 7.51
CA GLY A 121 -0.03 -0.83 8.50
C GLY A 121 1.42 -0.64 8.91
N PHE A 122 2.30 -0.38 7.97
CA PHE A 122 3.71 -0.10 8.21
C PHE A 122 3.90 1.17 9.04
N ASN A 123 3.23 2.27 8.68
CA ASN A 123 3.33 3.53 9.41
C ASN A 123 2.83 3.39 10.86
N LEU A 124 1.66 2.75 11.06
CA LEU A 124 1.14 2.50 12.39
C LEU A 124 2.01 1.54 13.20
N GLY A 125 2.57 0.52 12.54
CA GLY A 125 3.53 -0.41 13.14
C GLY A 125 4.81 0.29 13.60
N LEU A 126 5.33 1.22 12.79
CA LEU A 126 6.50 2.03 13.14
C LEU A 126 6.21 2.93 14.35
N VAL A 127 5.06 3.62 14.35
CA VAL A 127 4.64 4.46 15.49
C VAL A 127 4.47 3.61 16.75
N PHE A 128 3.86 2.42 16.62
CA PHE A 128 3.75 1.47 17.73
C PHE A 128 5.13 1.02 18.23
N ALA A 129 6.06 0.68 17.34
CA ALA A 129 7.41 0.27 17.72
C ALA A 129 8.15 1.38 18.48
N LEU A 130 8.08 2.62 17.98
CA LEU A 130 8.67 3.79 18.66
C LEU A 130 8.03 4.06 20.04
N TYR A 131 6.72 3.83 20.17
CA TYR A 131 6.02 3.89 21.44
C TYR A 131 6.49 2.79 22.39
N ALA A 132 6.59 1.54 21.88
CA ALA A 132 6.98 0.38 22.66
C ALA A 132 8.42 0.50 23.20
N LEU A 133 9.34 1.10 22.45
CA LEU A 133 10.73 1.36 22.89
C LEU A 133 10.81 2.23 24.17
N ARG A 134 9.75 2.93 24.51
CA ARG A 134 9.67 3.76 25.73
C ARG A 134 8.96 3.07 26.89
N GLN A 135 8.54 1.82 26.70
CA GLN A 135 7.82 1.07 27.71
C GLN A 135 8.75 0.08 28.43
N PRO A 136 8.60 -0.10 29.74
CA PRO A 136 9.46 -0.99 30.52
C PRO A 136 9.35 -2.46 30.12
N GLU A 137 8.27 -2.84 29.46
CA GLU A 137 8.03 -4.21 29.00
C GLU A 137 9.06 -4.67 27.93
N ILE A 138 9.65 -3.71 27.19
CA ILE A 138 10.64 -4.02 26.15
C ILE A 138 11.93 -4.60 26.70
N ASP A 139 12.27 -4.27 27.95
CA ASP A 139 13.47 -4.77 28.63
C ASP A 139 13.29 -6.18 29.21
N GLY A 140 12.09 -6.74 29.06
CA GLY A 140 11.76 -8.06 29.53
C GLY A 140 12.50 -9.18 28.76
N PRO A 141 12.71 -10.35 29.38
CA PRO A 141 13.40 -11.45 28.71
C PRO A 141 12.59 -11.99 27.55
N VAL A 142 13.23 -12.13 26.40
CA VAL A 142 12.61 -12.71 25.18
C VAL A 142 12.38 -14.19 25.40
N THR A 143 11.13 -14.60 25.53
CA THR A 143 10.75 -16.02 25.74
C THR A 143 10.90 -16.82 24.43
N ALA A 144 11.04 -18.16 24.56
CA ALA A 144 11.06 -19.05 23.39
C ALA A 144 9.76 -18.93 22.57
N ARG A 145 8.62 -18.67 23.24
CA ARG A 145 7.33 -18.43 22.56
C ARG A 145 7.36 -17.16 21.73
N THR A 146 7.90 -16.07 22.29
CA THR A 146 8.05 -14.79 21.58
C THR A 146 8.90 -14.93 20.34
N ARG A 147 10.07 -15.62 20.44
CA ARG A 147 10.92 -15.90 19.28
C ARG A 147 10.19 -16.70 18.20
N LYS A 148 9.42 -17.73 18.59
CA LYS A 148 8.65 -18.55 17.66
C LYS A 148 7.57 -17.74 16.95
N VAL A 149 6.81 -16.90 17.67
CA VAL A 149 5.77 -16.04 17.09
C VAL A 149 6.39 -15.04 16.13
N PHE A 150 7.52 -14.43 16.50
CA PHE A 150 8.25 -13.51 15.62
C PHE A 150 8.69 -14.22 14.32
N ALA A 151 9.32 -15.40 14.44
CA ALA A 151 9.77 -16.14 13.27
C ALA A 151 8.61 -16.53 12.34
N ILE A 152 7.49 -17.01 12.90
CA ILE A 152 6.29 -17.34 12.12
C ILE A 152 5.74 -16.09 11.45
N GLY A 153 5.61 -14.97 12.20
CA GLY A 153 5.13 -13.70 11.66
C GLY A 153 6.01 -13.17 10.54
N ALA A 154 7.34 -13.21 10.71
CA ALA A 154 8.30 -12.79 9.70
C ALA A 154 8.22 -13.67 8.43
N ILE A 155 8.09 -14.99 8.58
CA ILE A 155 7.91 -15.91 7.45
C ILE A 155 6.59 -15.60 6.73
N LEU A 156 5.49 -15.46 7.46
CA LEU A 156 4.19 -15.16 6.87
C LEU A 156 4.22 -13.83 6.10
N LEU A 157 4.77 -12.78 6.69
CA LEU A 157 4.89 -11.47 6.04
C LEU A 157 5.85 -11.51 4.85
N GLY A 158 6.90 -12.32 4.90
CA GLY A 158 7.85 -12.48 3.80
C GLY A 158 7.32 -13.31 2.63
N VAL A 159 6.38 -14.22 2.88
CA VAL A 159 5.77 -15.08 1.83
C VAL A 159 4.48 -14.46 1.29
N LEU A 160 3.76 -13.67 2.10
CA LEU A 160 2.54 -13.01 1.65
C LEU A 160 2.88 -11.96 0.57
N PRO A 161 2.20 -11.99 -0.57
CA PRO A 161 2.40 -11.00 -1.61
C PRO A 161 1.93 -9.63 -1.11
N VAL A 162 2.88 -8.77 -0.76
CA VAL A 162 2.61 -7.37 -0.35
C VAL A 162 2.60 -6.40 -1.53
N GLY A 163 2.71 -6.92 -2.75
CA GLY A 163 2.65 -6.17 -4.01
C GLY A 163 1.35 -6.42 -4.75
N ILE A 164 1.35 -6.01 -6.01
CA ILE A 164 0.22 -6.26 -6.92
C ILE A 164 -0.11 -7.74 -6.87
N ILE A 165 -1.26 -8.08 -6.31
CA ILE A 165 -1.83 -9.38 -6.59
C ILE A 165 -2.17 -9.33 -8.08
N PRO A 166 -1.51 -10.14 -8.93
CA PRO A 166 -1.94 -10.24 -10.30
C PRO A 166 -3.39 -10.66 -10.23
N ALA A 167 -4.21 -9.66 -10.42
CA ALA A 167 -5.58 -9.76 -10.83
C ALA A 167 -6.39 -10.90 -10.21
N PHE A 168 -7.10 -10.60 -9.18
CA PHE A 168 -8.47 -11.06 -9.21
C PHE A 168 -9.13 -10.41 -10.45
N GLY A 169 -8.90 -11.02 -11.64
CA GLY A 169 -9.62 -10.71 -12.86
C GLY A 169 -9.43 -9.30 -13.47
N ILE A 170 -8.21 -8.78 -13.55
CA ILE A 170 -7.95 -7.78 -14.60
C ILE A 170 -8.05 -8.57 -15.91
N PRO A 171 -9.03 -8.28 -16.77
CA PRO A 171 -9.04 -8.89 -18.08
C PRO A 171 -7.70 -8.54 -18.73
N VAL A 172 -6.88 -9.54 -19.01
CA VAL A 172 -5.82 -9.40 -19.99
C VAL A 172 -6.56 -9.04 -21.25
N TYR A 173 -6.52 -7.78 -21.63
CA TYR A 173 -7.00 -7.39 -22.94
C TYR A 173 -6.13 -8.13 -23.93
N GLU A 174 -6.66 -9.22 -24.46
CA GLU A 174 -6.14 -9.83 -25.65
C GLU A 174 -6.22 -8.75 -26.74
N MET A 175 -5.05 -8.22 -27.08
CA MET A 175 -4.85 -7.39 -28.27
C MET A 175 -4.58 -8.29 -29.47
#